data_182f29a1e0d1ce4939dc450bb67f7703
#
_entry.id   182f29a1e0d1ce4939dc450bb67f7703
#
_cell.length_a   1.000
_cell.length_b   1.000
_cell.length_c   1.000
_cell.angle_alpha   90.00
_cell.angle_beta   90.00
_cell.angle_gamma   90.00
#
_symmetry.space_group_name_H-M   'P 1'
#
loop_
_entity.id
_entity.type
_entity.pdbx_description
1 polymer ?
#
loop_
_entity_poly.entity_id
_entity_poly.type
_entity_poly.pdbx_seq_one_letter_code
_entity_poly.pdbx_strand_id
1 'polypeptide(L)'
;KDHGTVLMTVSDKDKEEIVDIAHRLNEVGYKILATQGTAQKLEAHNIPVEVVGKIGGEDDLLTRIQNGDVQIVINTMTKGKEVERDGFQIRRTTVENGVPCLTSLDTASALTNVIESMTFSMRNM
;
A
#
# COMPACT_ATOMS: atom_id res chain seq x y z
N LYS A 1 7.91 16.79 -2.14
CA LYS A 1 9.05 15.95 -1.94
C LYS A 1 8.66 14.50 -1.65
N ASP A 2 9.42 13.57 -2.19
CA ASP A 2 9.09 12.15 -2.07
C ASP A 2 9.24 11.62 -0.66
N HIS A 3 8.17 10.99 -0.16
CA HIS A 3 8.23 10.26 1.10
C HIS A 3 8.42 8.76 0.87
N GLY A 4 8.36 8.31 -0.38
CA GLY A 4 8.50 6.92 -0.71
C GLY A 4 7.28 6.36 -1.39
N THR A 5 7.15 5.04 -1.37
CA THR A 5 6.09 4.33 -2.08
C THR A 5 5.31 3.45 -1.10
N VAL A 6 3.99 3.46 -1.24
CA VAL A 6 3.08 2.59 -0.48
C VAL A 6 2.50 1.57 -1.44
N LEU A 7 2.67 0.29 -1.12
CA LEU A 7 2.06 -0.80 -1.87
C LEU A 7 0.72 -1.16 -1.24
N MET A 8 -0.33 -1.18 -2.04
CA MET A 8 -1.67 -1.48 -1.56
C MET A 8 -2.23 -2.71 -2.25
N THR A 9 -2.55 -3.73 -1.45
CA THR A 9 -3.17 -4.97 -1.92
C THR A 9 -4.32 -5.27 -0.97
N VAL A 10 -5.52 -4.77 -1.31
CA VAL A 10 -6.63 -4.83 -0.38
C VAL A 10 -7.78 -5.69 -0.90
N SER A 11 -8.52 -6.26 0.05
CA SER A 11 -9.69 -7.08 -0.29
C SER A 11 -10.80 -6.20 -0.87
N ASP A 12 -11.73 -6.86 -1.60
CA ASP A 12 -12.81 -6.12 -2.27
C ASP A 12 -13.65 -5.30 -1.29
N LYS A 13 -13.89 -5.83 -0.09
CA LYS A 13 -14.69 -5.11 0.90
C LYS A 13 -14.02 -3.83 1.40
N ASP A 14 -12.70 -3.75 1.25
CA ASP A 14 -11.92 -2.62 1.74
C ASP A 14 -11.60 -1.60 0.67
N LYS A 15 -11.98 -1.85 -0.59
CA LYS A 15 -11.59 -0.98 -1.69
C LYS A 15 -12.19 0.41 -1.63
N GLU A 16 -13.38 0.55 -1.06
CA GLU A 16 -13.95 1.88 -0.91
C GLU A 16 -13.17 2.73 0.09
N GLU A 17 -12.83 2.13 1.22
CA GLU A 17 -12.13 2.86 2.28
C GLU A 17 -10.69 3.16 1.90
N ILE A 18 -10.04 2.28 1.12
CA ILE A 18 -8.66 2.50 0.72
C ILE A 18 -8.52 3.73 -0.19
N VAL A 19 -9.58 4.10 -0.90
CA VAL A 19 -9.55 5.28 -1.77
C VAL A 19 -9.19 6.53 -0.98
N ASP A 20 -9.83 6.72 0.17
CA ASP A 20 -9.55 7.88 1.01
C ASP A 20 -8.11 7.86 1.52
N ILE A 21 -7.66 6.70 1.99
CA ILE A 21 -6.30 6.56 2.50
C ILE A 21 -5.28 6.84 1.40
N ALA A 22 -5.50 6.28 0.20
CA ALA A 22 -4.60 6.48 -0.93
C ALA A 22 -4.54 7.95 -1.34
N HIS A 23 -5.69 8.61 -1.38
CA HIS A 23 -5.75 10.02 -1.73
C HIS A 23 -4.93 10.85 -0.74
N ARG A 24 -5.11 10.61 0.54
CA ARG A 24 -4.42 11.36 1.59
C ARG A 24 -2.91 11.12 1.56
N LEU A 25 -2.49 9.87 1.37
CA LEU A 25 -1.06 9.56 1.27
C LEU A 25 -0.44 10.20 0.03
N ASN A 26 -1.15 10.17 -1.09
CA ASN A 26 -0.66 10.81 -2.31
C ASN A 26 -0.51 12.32 -2.13
N GLU A 27 -1.44 12.94 -1.41
CA GLU A 27 -1.39 14.37 -1.16
C GLU A 27 -0.16 14.79 -0.36
N VAL A 28 0.32 13.92 0.54
CA VAL A 28 1.50 14.24 1.33
C VAL A 28 2.81 13.78 0.69
N GLY A 29 2.76 13.25 -0.53
CA GLY A 29 3.97 12.97 -1.29
C GLY A 29 4.34 11.50 -1.47
N TYR A 30 3.47 10.57 -1.09
CA TYR A 30 3.72 9.15 -1.33
C TYR A 30 3.27 8.73 -2.72
N LYS A 31 4.06 7.89 -3.37
CA LYS A 31 3.63 7.19 -4.58
C LYS A 31 2.81 5.99 -4.18
N ILE A 32 1.78 5.69 -4.99
CA ILE A 32 0.91 4.56 -4.72
C ILE A 32 1.19 3.47 -5.74
N LEU A 33 1.45 2.26 -5.24
CA LEU A 33 1.69 1.08 -6.05
C LEU A 33 0.62 0.07 -5.66
N ALA A 34 -0.02 -0.58 -6.62
CA ALA A 34 -1.13 -1.48 -6.30
C ALA A 34 -1.26 -2.59 -7.34
N THR A 35 -1.79 -3.73 -6.90
CA THR A 35 -2.16 -4.79 -7.85
C THR A 35 -3.37 -4.33 -8.66
N GLN A 36 -3.62 -5.02 -9.78
CA GLN A 36 -4.56 -4.54 -10.80
C GLN A 36 -5.95 -4.18 -10.26
N GLY A 37 -6.55 -5.04 -9.44
CA GLY A 37 -7.89 -4.77 -8.93
C GLY A 37 -7.96 -3.53 -8.05
N THR A 38 -6.98 -3.37 -7.17
CA THR A 38 -6.90 -2.19 -6.33
C THR A 38 -6.59 -0.94 -7.15
N ALA A 39 -5.68 -1.08 -8.11
CA ALA A 39 -5.30 0.04 -8.98
C ALA A 39 -6.48 0.54 -9.80
N GLN A 40 -7.32 -0.36 -10.31
CA GLN A 40 -8.50 0.04 -11.07
C GLN A 40 -9.44 0.91 -10.23
N LYS A 41 -9.61 0.54 -8.96
CA LYS A 41 -10.47 1.32 -8.08
C LYS A 41 -9.90 2.71 -7.82
N LEU A 42 -8.59 2.79 -7.61
CA LEU A 42 -7.94 4.07 -7.36
C LEU A 42 -7.97 4.95 -8.60
N GLU A 43 -7.74 4.38 -9.77
CA GLU A 43 -7.80 5.13 -11.03
C GLU A 43 -9.20 5.68 -11.30
N ALA A 44 -10.23 4.92 -10.93
CA ALA A 44 -11.61 5.38 -11.09
C ALA A 44 -11.89 6.63 -10.24
N HIS A 45 -11.11 6.87 -9.21
CA HIS A 45 -11.22 8.05 -8.36
C HIS A 45 -10.13 9.08 -8.63
N ASN A 46 -9.47 8.96 -9.79
CA ASN A 46 -8.46 9.92 -10.24
C ASN A 46 -7.23 10.00 -9.33
N ILE A 47 -6.91 8.90 -8.67
CA ILE A 47 -5.71 8.83 -7.83
C ILE A 47 -4.58 8.25 -8.67
N PRO A 48 -3.43 8.93 -8.80
CA PRO A 48 -2.30 8.38 -9.52
C PRO A 48 -1.82 7.08 -8.86
N VAL A 49 -1.71 6.02 -9.65
CA VAL A 49 -1.30 4.72 -9.12
C VAL A 49 -0.51 3.98 -10.19
N GLU A 50 0.53 3.26 -9.76
CA GLU A 50 1.30 2.40 -10.65
C GLU A 50 0.87 0.97 -10.38
N VAL A 51 0.60 0.21 -11.45
CA VAL A 51 0.18 -1.19 -11.32
C VAL A 51 1.41 -2.08 -11.16
N VAL A 52 1.34 -3.00 -10.20
CA VAL A 52 2.41 -3.97 -9.97
C VAL A 52 1.85 -5.37 -10.21
N GLY A 53 2.72 -6.31 -10.61
CA GLY A 53 2.32 -7.67 -10.91
C GLY A 53 2.03 -8.50 -9.67
N LYS A 54 1.24 -9.54 -9.88
CA LYS A 54 0.96 -10.54 -8.84
C LYS A 54 2.21 -11.35 -8.54
N ILE A 55 2.22 -11.99 -7.37
CA ILE A 55 3.29 -12.90 -6.98
C ILE A 55 3.50 -13.95 -8.06
N GLY A 56 4.74 -14.10 -8.49
CA GLY A 56 5.11 -15.06 -9.53
C GLY A 56 5.01 -14.56 -10.95
N GLY A 57 4.45 -13.36 -11.16
CA GLY A 57 4.36 -12.75 -12.48
C GLY A 57 5.53 -11.83 -12.75
N GLU A 58 5.48 -11.16 -13.89
CA GLU A 58 6.47 -10.14 -14.21
C GLU A 58 6.29 -8.93 -13.31
N ASP A 59 7.40 -8.33 -12.90
CA ASP A 59 7.40 -7.14 -12.04
C ASP A 59 6.52 -7.37 -10.82
N ASP A 60 6.74 -8.51 -10.14
CA ASP A 60 5.87 -8.87 -9.04
C ASP A 60 6.16 -8.02 -7.80
N LEU A 61 5.16 -7.96 -6.92
CA LEU A 61 5.21 -7.10 -5.76
C LEU A 61 6.30 -7.53 -4.76
N LEU A 62 6.60 -8.81 -4.68
CA LEU A 62 7.66 -9.29 -3.77
C LEU A 62 9.02 -8.75 -4.20
N THR A 63 9.28 -8.74 -5.50
CA THR A 63 10.52 -8.21 -6.04
C THR A 63 10.64 -6.71 -5.73
N ARG A 64 9.55 -5.97 -5.86
CA ARG A 64 9.56 -4.54 -5.52
C ARG A 64 9.90 -4.29 -4.06
N ILE A 65 9.36 -5.12 -3.18
CA ILE A 65 9.66 -5.01 -1.75
C ILE A 65 11.14 -5.33 -1.50
N GLN A 66 11.65 -6.39 -2.11
CA GLN A 66 13.03 -6.81 -1.94
C GLN A 66 14.03 -5.79 -2.46
N ASN A 67 13.66 -5.08 -3.52
CA ASN A 67 14.55 -4.08 -4.14
C ASN A 67 14.57 -2.75 -3.37
N GLY A 68 13.78 -2.61 -2.32
CA GLY A 68 13.72 -1.36 -1.57
C GLY A 68 12.84 -0.30 -2.22
N ASP A 69 12.02 -0.69 -3.19
CA ASP A 69 11.14 0.24 -3.90
C ASP A 69 9.89 0.59 -3.11
N VAL A 70 9.63 -0.10 -2.00
CA VAL A 70 8.40 0.05 -1.22
C VAL A 70 8.77 0.33 0.23
N GLN A 71 8.20 1.37 0.80
CA GLN A 71 8.47 1.76 2.18
C GLN A 71 7.38 1.37 3.15
N ILE A 72 6.16 1.16 2.66
CA ILE A 72 5.02 0.75 3.50
C ILE A 72 4.16 -0.19 2.67
N VAL A 73 3.66 -1.25 3.29
CA VAL A 73 2.72 -2.18 2.64
C VAL A 73 1.41 -2.17 3.41
N ILE A 74 0.30 -2.00 2.69
CA ILE A 74 -1.04 -2.15 3.25
C ILE A 74 -1.66 -3.36 2.54
N ASN A 75 -1.80 -4.45 3.28
CA ASN A 75 -2.27 -5.72 2.74
C ASN A 75 -3.41 -6.25 3.58
N THR A 76 -4.64 -5.99 3.16
CA THR A 76 -5.80 -6.56 3.84
C THR A 76 -6.21 -7.84 3.10
N MET A 77 -6.67 -8.82 3.84
CA MET A 77 -6.84 -10.16 3.30
C MET A 77 -8.30 -10.53 3.09
N THR A 78 -8.54 -11.27 2.01
CA THR A 78 -9.80 -11.98 1.81
C THR A 78 -9.61 -13.42 2.29
N LYS A 79 -10.72 -14.17 2.38
CA LYS A 79 -10.65 -15.58 2.73
C LYS A 79 -10.33 -16.41 1.49
N GLY A 80 -9.56 -17.48 1.66
CA GLY A 80 -9.19 -18.39 0.60
C GLY A 80 -7.74 -18.84 0.74
N LYS A 81 -7.46 -20.08 0.35
CA LYS A 81 -6.12 -20.65 0.55
C LYS A 81 -5.04 -19.91 -0.23
N GLU A 82 -5.32 -19.56 -1.47
CA GLU A 82 -4.33 -18.84 -2.28
C GLU A 82 -4.06 -17.46 -1.72
N VAL A 83 -5.11 -16.77 -1.31
CA VAL A 83 -4.98 -15.42 -0.75
C VAL A 83 -4.20 -15.47 0.55
N GLU A 84 -4.45 -16.48 1.39
CA GLU A 84 -3.73 -16.64 2.65
C GLU A 84 -2.25 -16.90 2.39
N ARG A 85 -1.93 -17.73 1.40
CA ARG A 85 -0.55 -18.01 1.04
C ARG A 85 0.16 -16.76 0.53
N ASP A 86 -0.50 -16.01 -0.34
CA ASP A 86 0.06 -14.77 -0.87
C ASP A 86 0.27 -13.75 0.23
N GLY A 87 -0.71 -13.61 1.13
CA GLY A 87 -0.58 -12.73 2.28
C GLY A 87 0.58 -13.11 3.19
N PHE A 88 0.78 -14.41 3.39
CA PHE A 88 1.90 -14.90 4.18
C PHE A 88 3.22 -14.51 3.53
N GLN A 89 3.36 -14.71 2.21
CA GLN A 89 4.57 -14.35 1.51
C GLN A 89 4.84 -12.84 1.56
N ILE A 90 3.81 -12.04 1.42
CA ILE A 90 3.94 -10.59 1.52
C ILE A 90 4.45 -10.20 2.91
N ARG A 91 3.82 -10.72 3.95
CA ARG A 91 4.22 -10.39 5.33
C ARG A 91 5.64 -10.85 5.62
N ARG A 92 6.00 -12.06 5.17
CA ARG A 92 7.35 -12.58 5.37
C ARG A 92 8.38 -11.69 4.67
N THR A 93 8.10 -11.32 3.43
CA THR A 93 9.03 -10.50 2.65
C THR A 93 9.20 -9.11 3.28
N THR A 94 8.11 -8.52 3.78
CA THR A 94 8.20 -7.22 4.45
C THR A 94 9.03 -7.31 5.72
N VAL A 95 8.83 -8.35 6.52
CA VAL A 95 9.60 -8.54 7.75
C VAL A 95 11.08 -8.70 7.42
N GLU A 96 11.40 -9.52 6.43
CA GLU A 96 12.79 -9.78 6.04
C GLU A 96 13.49 -8.52 5.53
N ASN A 97 12.74 -7.58 4.99
CA ASN A 97 13.30 -6.36 4.41
C ASN A 97 13.05 -5.12 5.27
N GLY A 98 12.53 -5.30 6.48
CA GLY A 98 12.33 -4.18 7.40
C GLY A 98 11.25 -3.19 6.98
N VAL A 99 10.25 -3.65 6.22
CA VAL A 99 9.18 -2.79 5.72
C VAL A 99 7.94 -2.98 6.59
N PRO A 100 7.33 -1.91 7.10
CA PRO A 100 6.07 -2.07 7.85
C PRO A 100 4.96 -2.63 6.96
N CYS A 101 4.25 -3.61 7.48
CA CYS A 101 3.13 -4.24 6.77
C CYS A 101 1.88 -4.08 7.62
N LEU A 102 0.93 -3.31 7.13
CA LEU A 102 -0.32 -3.04 7.83
C LEU A 102 -1.41 -3.93 7.28
N THR A 103 -2.05 -4.69 8.15
CA THR A 103 -3.03 -5.71 7.73
C THR A 103 -4.47 -5.29 7.97
N SER A 104 -4.70 -4.09 8.48
CA SER A 104 -6.06 -3.56 8.63
C SER A 104 -6.09 -2.10 8.21
N LEU A 105 -7.27 -1.66 7.76
CA LEU A 105 -7.44 -0.27 7.37
C LEU A 105 -7.48 0.66 8.58
N ASP A 106 -7.87 0.16 9.74
CA ASP A 106 -7.82 0.96 10.96
C ASP A 106 -6.38 1.39 11.27
N THR A 107 -5.45 0.45 11.19
CA THR A 107 -4.04 0.74 11.41
C THR A 107 -3.50 1.66 10.31
N ALA A 108 -3.90 1.39 9.05
CA ALA A 108 -3.47 2.21 7.94
C ALA A 108 -3.97 3.65 8.07
N SER A 109 -5.21 3.82 8.51
CA SER A 109 -5.79 5.14 8.73
C SER A 109 -5.07 5.87 9.85
N ALA A 110 -4.77 5.17 10.94
CA ALA A 110 -4.04 5.76 12.06
C ALA A 110 -2.65 6.24 11.64
N LEU A 111 -1.95 5.41 10.85
CA LEU A 111 -0.63 5.80 10.37
C LEU A 111 -0.73 7.00 9.43
N THR A 112 -1.76 7.03 8.57
CA THR A 112 -1.97 8.15 7.67
C THR A 112 -2.19 9.44 8.44
N ASN A 113 -2.96 9.38 9.53
CA ASN A 113 -3.17 10.54 10.39
C ASN A 113 -1.85 11.06 10.97
N VAL A 114 -0.99 10.14 11.41
CA VAL A 114 0.31 10.52 11.95
C VAL A 114 1.17 11.20 10.88
N ILE A 115 1.21 10.61 9.69
CA ILE A 115 2.00 11.14 8.59
C ILE A 115 1.51 12.53 8.19
N GLU A 116 0.20 12.72 8.11
CA GLU A 116 -0.37 14.02 7.79
C GLU A 116 0.00 15.06 8.84
N SER A 117 -0.09 14.68 10.09
CA SER A 117 0.22 15.58 11.20
C SER A 117 1.67 16.01 11.16
N MET A 118 2.59 15.06 10.92
CA MET A 118 4.01 15.37 10.84
C MET A 118 4.31 16.27 9.63
N THR A 119 3.71 15.98 8.48
CA THR A 119 3.91 16.76 7.28
C THR A 119 3.41 18.19 7.46
N PHE A 120 2.25 18.33 8.06
CA PHE A 120 1.67 19.64 8.33
C PHE A 120 2.55 20.45 9.29
N SER A 121 3.05 19.80 10.33
CA SER A 121 3.94 20.47 11.30
C SER A 121 5.21 20.97 10.64
N MET A 122 5.78 20.16 9.73
CA MET A 122 6.99 20.55 9.00
C MET A 122 6.74 21.74 8.10
N ARG A 123 5.56 21.84 7.48
CA ARG A 123 5.23 22.96 6.60
C ARG A 123 5.09 24.27 7.36
N ASN A 124 4.75 24.18 8.62
CA ASN A 124 4.52 25.37 9.44
C ASN A 124 5.77 25.81 10.20
N MET A 125 6.85 25.15 9.95
CA MET A 125 8.14 25.55 10.50
C MET A 125 8.88 26.48 9.52
#